data_67f53f90d278eb6d09f163506cdc03ae
#
_entry.id   67f53f90d278eb6d09f163506cdc03ae
#
_cell.length_a   1.000
_cell.length_b   1.000
_cell.length_c   1.000
_cell.angle_alpha   90.00
_cell.angle_beta   90.00
_cell.angle_gamma   90.00
#
_symmetry.space_group_name_H-M   'P 1'
#
loop_
_entity.id
_entity.type
_entity.pdbx_description
1 polymer ?
#
loop_
_entity_poly.entity_id
_entity_poly.type
_entity_poly.pdbx_seq_one_letter_code
_entity_poly.pdbx_strand_id
1 'polypeptide(L)'
;VDELDTLISDWLNLPDVAERLDVEVSRVRRLIEEGQMISVRRGDPVVRMVPALMLTDGAITPHLGGTITVLRDGGFDDEEVLAWLFTEDESLPGRPIDQLRRGQRGEVRRRALALAL
;
A
#
# COMPACT_ATOMS: atom_id res chain seq x y z
N VAL A 1 -10.44 -7.78 16.65
CA VAL A 1 -9.92 -7.96 15.30
C VAL A 1 -9.90 -6.62 14.60
N ASP A 2 -8.76 -6.30 14.06
CA ASP A 2 -8.50 -5.06 13.36
C ASP A 2 -9.16 -5.10 11.98
N GLU A 3 -9.68 -3.97 11.52
CA GLU A 3 -10.25 -3.83 10.17
C GLU A 3 -9.24 -4.27 9.10
N LEU A 4 -7.95 -3.94 9.28
CA LEU A 4 -6.91 -4.29 8.32
C LEU A 4 -6.72 -5.80 8.20
N ASP A 5 -6.95 -6.57 9.27
CA ASP A 5 -6.87 -8.03 9.21
C ASP A 5 -7.93 -8.63 8.29
N THR A 6 -9.09 -7.99 8.21
CA THR A 6 -10.16 -8.41 7.31
C THR A 6 -9.85 -8.04 5.86
N LEU A 7 -9.29 -6.87 5.64
CA LEU A 7 -9.04 -6.34 4.30
C LEU A 7 -7.77 -6.88 3.64
N ILE A 8 -6.74 -7.15 4.44
CA ILE A 8 -5.41 -7.52 3.94
C ILE A 8 -5.05 -8.90 4.45
N SER A 9 -5.00 -9.88 3.56
CA SER A 9 -4.75 -11.26 3.93
C SER A 9 -3.26 -11.62 4.03
N ASP A 10 -2.43 -10.99 3.21
CA ASP A 10 -1.01 -11.33 3.12
C ASP A 10 -0.12 -10.15 3.47
N TRP A 11 0.79 -10.39 4.40
CA TRP A 11 1.75 -9.40 4.87
C TRP A 11 3.17 -9.92 4.71
N LEU A 12 4.11 -9.02 4.48
CA LEU A 12 5.54 -9.33 4.38
C LEU A 12 6.30 -8.54 5.43
N ASN A 13 7.24 -9.17 6.11
CA ASN A 13 8.18 -8.44 6.96
C ASN A 13 9.20 -7.73 6.07
N LEU A 14 10.01 -6.83 6.65
CA LEU A 14 10.94 -6.03 5.85
C LEU A 14 12.03 -6.86 5.17
N PRO A 15 12.61 -7.90 5.81
CA PRO A 15 13.56 -8.78 5.09
C PRO A 15 12.95 -9.46 3.88
N ASP A 16 11.69 -9.89 3.94
CA ASP A 16 11.02 -10.54 2.82
C ASP A 16 10.76 -9.53 1.69
N VAL A 17 10.42 -8.28 2.02
CA VAL A 17 10.28 -7.21 1.02
C VAL A 17 11.63 -6.97 0.33
N ALA A 18 12.71 -6.91 1.10
CA ALA A 18 14.05 -6.71 0.59
C ALA A 18 14.44 -7.82 -0.39
N GLU A 19 14.14 -9.06 -0.04
CA GLU A 19 14.42 -10.21 -0.90
C GLU A 19 13.65 -10.12 -2.22
N ARG A 20 12.36 -9.81 -2.17
CA ARG A 20 11.54 -9.69 -3.37
C ARG A 20 11.93 -8.54 -4.29
N LEU A 21 12.37 -7.43 -3.70
CA LEU A 21 12.84 -6.27 -4.46
C LEU A 21 14.32 -6.40 -4.88
N ASP A 22 15.02 -7.39 -4.36
CA ASP A 22 16.46 -7.57 -4.58
C ASP A 22 17.27 -6.34 -4.14
N VAL A 23 16.98 -5.86 -2.94
CA VAL A 23 17.66 -4.71 -2.33
C VAL A 23 17.98 -5.03 -0.86
N GLU A 24 18.79 -4.17 -0.24
CA GLU A 24 19.08 -4.27 1.19
C GLU A 24 17.88 -3.79 2.03
N VAL A 25 17.76 -4.32 3.25
CA VAL A 25 16.68 -3.92 4.18
C VAL A 25 16.72 -2.41 4.45
N SER A 26 17.89 -1.82 4.53
CA SER A 26 18.03 -0.37 4.70
C SER A 26 17.36 0.41 3.57
N ARG A 27 17.41 -0.12 2.34
CA ARG A 27 16.72 0.49 1.21
C ARG A 27 15.20 0.40 1.36
N VAL A 28 14.70 -0.74 1.86
CA VAL A 28 13.27 -0.91 2.14
C VAL A 28 12.79 0.13 3.15
N ARG A 29 13.56 0.33 4.24
CA ARG A 29 13.21 1.34 5.25
C ARG A 29 13.15 2.73 4.64
N ARG A 30 14.09 3.06 3.77
CA ARG A 30 14.11 4.35 3.09
C ARG A 30 12.91 4.53 2.17
N LEU A 31 12.53 3.50 1.42
CA LEU A 31 11.35 3.55 0.56
C LEU A 31 10.07 3.81 1.36
N ILE A 32 9.96 3.20 2.55
CA ILE A 32 8.83 3.44 3.44
C ILE A 32 8.85 4.88 3.95
N GLU A 33 10.00 5.38 4.38
CA GLU A 33 10.16 6.77 4.84
C GLU A 33 9.79 7.78 3.74
N GLU A 34 10.10 7.44 2.49
CA GLU A 34 9.80 8.29 1.34
C GLU A 34 8.34 8.18 0.86
N GLY A 35 7.53 7.35 1.52
CA GLY A 35 6.13 7.20 1.15
C GLY A 35 5.86 6.32 -0.06
N GLN A 36 6.83 5.51 -0.47
CA GLN A 36 6.67 4.59 -1.60
C GLN A 36 5.90 3.33 -1.23
N MET A 37 5.92 2.97 0.05
CA MET A 37 5.18 1.86 0.63
C MET A 37 4.76 2.25 2.04
N ILE A 38 3.79 1.52 2.59
CA ILE A 38 3.35 1.72 3.98
C ILE A 38 3.67 0.46 4.77
N SER A 39 4.29 0.63 5.95
CA SER A 39 4.46 -0.44 6.92
C SER A 39 3.62 -0.15 8.15
N VAL A 40 3.10 -1.20 8.78
CA VAL A 40 2.42 -1.10 10.07
C VAL A 40 3.00 -2.15 11.00
N ARG A 41 2.88 -1.91 12.31
CA ARG A 41 3.32 -2.84 13.33
C ARG A 41 2.25 -3.88 13.57
N ARG A 42 2.59 -5.14 13.44
CA ARG A 42 1.63 -6.24 13.58
C ARG A 42 2.29 -7.44 14.25
N GLY A 43 1.45 -8.26 14.83
CA GLY A 43 1.87 -9.56 15.34
C GLY A 43 2.35 -9.55 16.78
N ASP A 44 2.69 -10.76 17.27
CA ASP A 44 3.24 -11.01 18.58
C ASP A 44 4.36 -12.05 18.44
N PRO A 45 5.63 -11.66 18.55
CA PRO A 45 6.12 -10.29 18.82
C PRO A 45 5.80 -9.31 17.70
N VAL A 46 5.73 -8.02 18.06
CA VAL A 46 5.42 -6.97 17.10
C VAL A 46 6.55 -6.76 16.11
N VAL A 47 6.24 -6.82 14.82
CA VAL A 47 7.19 -6.51 13.75
C VAL A 47 6.53 -5.59 12.72
N ARG A 48 7.35 -4.85 11.98
CA ARG A 48 6.86 -4.03 10.87
C ARG A 48 6.55 -4.93 9.69
N MET A 49 5.38 -4.72 9.10
CA MET A 49 4.91 -5.49 7.96
C MET A 49 4.36 -4.59 6.86
N VAL A 50 4.53 -5.02 5.63
CA VAL A 50 4.04 -4.33 4.43
C VAL A 50 3.03 -5.27 3.76
N PRO A 51 1.87 -4.76 3.33
CA PRO A 51 0.94 -5.60 2.56
C PRO A 51 1.63 -6.18 1.31
N ALA A 52 1.51 -7.48 1.14
CA ALA A 52 2.20 -8.17 0.03
C ALA A 52 1.82 -7.61 -1.35
N LEU A 53 0.57 -7.14 -1.51
CA LEU A 53 0.10 -6.59 -2.78
C LEU A 53 0.68 -5.21 -3.11
N MET A 54 1.46 -4.62 -2.21
CA MET A 54 2.24 -3.41 -2.55
C MET A 54 3.45 -3.73 -3.43
N LEU A 55 3.72 -5.03 -3.64
CA LEU A 55 4.73 -5.50 -4.59
C LEU A 55 4.05 -6.23 -5.73
N THR A 56 4.52 -6.01 -6.95
CA THR A 56 4.03 -6.66 -8.16
C THR A 56 5.22 -7.02 -9.04
N ASP A 57 5.36 -8.31 -9.37
CA ASP A 57 6.43 -8.79 -10.28
C ASP A 57 7.84 -8.34 -9.87
N GLY A 58 8.15 -8.40 -8.58
CA GLY A 58 9.48 -8.06 -8.06
C GLY A 58 9.77 -6.58 -7.92
N ALA A 59 8.76 -5.73 -8.05
CA ALA A 59 8.91 -4.28 -7.93
C ALA A 59 7.78 -3.70 -7.07
N ILE A 60 7.92 -2.44 -6.69
CA ILE A 60 6.82 -1.73 -6.03
C ILE A 60 5.66 -1.60 -7.02
N THR A 61 4.45 -1.85 -6.56
CA THR A 61 3.24 -1.75 -7.39
C THR A 61 3.18 -0.40 -8.10
N PRO A 62 2.90 -0.38 -9.42
CA PRO A 62 2.91 0.87 -10.20
C PRO A 62 2.01 1.95 -9.61
N HIS A 63 2.49 3.19 -9.64
CA HIS A 63 1.74 4.39 -9.21
C HIS A 63 1.33 4.42 -7.74
N LEU A 64 1.81 3.46 -6.94
CA LEU A 64 1.45 3.36 -5.53
C LEU A 64 1.92 4.58 -4.73
N GLY A 65 3.17 4.97 -4.88
CA GLY A 65 3.74 6.11 -4.14
C GLY A 65 2.98 7.41 -4.39
N GLY A 66 2.61 7.67 -5.63
CA GLY A 66 1.82 8.84 -5.98
C GLY A 66 0.43 8.84 -5.34
N THR A 67 -0.21 7.69 -5.32
CA THR A 67 -1.53 7.54 -4.70
C THR A 67 -1.44 7.76 -3.19
N ILE A 68 -0.44 7.17 -2.53
CA ILE A 68 -0.20 7.36 -1.09
C ILE A 68 -0.01 8.85 -0.79
N THR A 69 0.82 9.53 -1.59
CA THR A 69 1.10 10.96 -1.40
C THR A 69 -0.18 11.80 -1.49
N VAL A 70 -1.01 11.55 -2.51
CA VAL A 70 -2.26 12.29 -2.68
C VAL A 70 -3.16 12.13 -1.46
N LEU A 71 -3.33 10.90 -0.97
CA LEU A 71 -4.20 10.64 0.18
C LEU A 71 -3.64 11.24 1.47
N ARG A 72 -2.33 11.12 1.70
CA ARG A 72 -1.69 11.74 2.88
C ARG A 72 -1.81 13.27 2.86
N ASP A 73 -1.62 13.88 1.71
CA ASP A 73 -1.77 15.34 1.55
C ASP A 73 -3.21 15.77 1.85
N GLY A 74 -4.18 14.89 1.61
CA GLY A 74 -5.58 15.11 1.96
C GLY A 74 -5.93 14.83 3.42
N GLY A 75 -4.94 14.46 4.24
CA GLY A 75 -5.15 14.23 5.67
C GLY A 75 -5.38 12.77 6.07
N PHE A 76 -5.24 11.84 5.15
CA PHE A 76 -5.38 10.41 5.48
C PHE A 76 -4.15 9.93 6.25
N ASP A 77 -4.38 9.22 7.35
CA ASP A 77 -3.29 8.52 8.03
C ASP A 77 -3.03 7.17 7.33
N ASP A 78 -1.97 6.47 7.74
CA ASP A 78 -1.56 5.25 7.07
C ASP A 78 -2.62 4.14 7.11
N GLU A 79 -3.33 4.00 8.22
CA GLU A 79 -4.40 3.00 8.31
C GLU A 79 -5.56 3.34 7.38
N GLU A 80 -5.90 4.62 7.28
CA GLU A 80 -6.94 5.08 6.37
C GLU A 80 -6.55 4.88 4.90
N VAL A 81 -5.29 5.14 4.56
CA VAL A 81 -4.77 4.88 3.21
C VAL A 81 -4.90 3.39 2.88
N LEU A 82 -4.46 2.52 3.79
CA LEU A 82 -4.55 1.07 3.60
C LEU A 82 -6.00 0.61 3.46
N ALA A 83 -6.89 1.09 4.32
CA ALA A 83 -8.30 0.72 4.26
C ALA A 83 -8.90 1.11 2.91
N TRP A 84 -8.58 2.30 2.42
CA TRP A 84 -9.09 2.74 1.11
C TRP A 84 -8.55 1.90 -0.05
N LEU A 85 -7.24 1.62 -0.05
CA LEU A 85 -6.61 0.84 -1.11
C LEU A 85 -7.16 -0.59 -1.19
N PHE A 86 -7.51 -1.17 -0.05
CA PHE A 86 -7.90 -2.58 0.03
C PHE A 86 -9.41 -2.81 0.17
N THR A 87 -10.22 -1.76 0.08
CA THR A 87 -11.68 -1.88 0.12
C THR A 87 -12.25 -1.86 -1.31
N GLU A 88 -13.10 -2.81 -1.63
CA GLU A 88 -13.76 -2.83 -2.94
C GLU A 88 -14.64 -1.60 -3.13
N ASP A 89 -14.59 -1.04 -4.34
CA ASP A 89 -15.42 0.08 -4.74
C ASP A 89 -16.30 -0.41 -5.90
N GLU A 90 -17.62 -0.34 -5.72
CA GLU A 90 -18.59 -0.80 -6.74
C GLU A 90 -18.38 -0.15 -8.11
N SER A 91 -17.82 1.04 -8.14
CA SER A 91 -17.56 1.76 -9.38
C SER A 91 -16.23 1.38 -10.05
N LEU A 92 -15.48 0.45 -9.44
CA LEU A 92 -14.23 -0.07 -9.99
C LEU A 92 -14.34 -1.59 -10.15
N PRO A 93 -13.67 -2.18 -11.14
CA PRO A 93 -13.57 -3.64 -11.21
C PRO A 93 -12.54 -4.14 -10.18
N GLY A 94 -12.94 -4.20 -8.91
CA GLY A 94 -12.11 -4.63 -7.79
C GLY A 94 -11.74 -3.49 -6.86
N ARG A 95 -10.62 -3.65 -6.16
CA ARG A 95 -10.12 -2.67 -5.21
C ARG A 95 -9.18 -1.68 -5.89
N PRO A 96 -8.97 -0.48 -5.33
CA PRO A 96 -7.97 0.44 -5.88
C PRO A 96 -6.58 -0.21 -6.06
N ILE A 97 -6.13 -1.02 -5.07
CA ILE A 97 -4.84 -1.71 -5.20
C ILE A 97 -4.80 -2.65 -6.40
N ASP A 98 -5.90 -3.32 -6.72
CA ASP A 98 -5.96 -4.24 -7.87
C ASP A 98 -5.81 -3.48 -9.19
N GLN A 99 -6.41 -2.29 -9.29
CA GLN A 99 -6.26 -1.43 -10.48
C GLN A 99 -4.81 -0.98 -10.65
N LEU A 100 -4.17 -0.57 -9.56
CA LEU A 100 -2.75 -0.16 -9.61
C LEU A 100 -1.85 -1.32 -10.04
N ARG A 101 -2.12 -2.52 -9.56
CA ARG A 101 -1.34 -3.71 -9.92
C ARG A 101 -1.45 -4.04 -11.42
N ARG A 102 -2.56 -3.66 -12.05
CA ARG A 102 -2.75 -3.79 -13.50
C ARG A 102 -2.19 -2.62 -14.28
N GLY A 103 -1.59 -1.65 -13.59
CA GLY A 103 -1.07 -0.45 -14.22
C GLY A 103 -2.13 0.58 -14.58
N GLN A 104 -3.35 0.45 -14.08
CA GLN A 104 -4.47 1.32 -14.41
C GLN A 104 -4.71 2.34 -13.31
N ARG A 105 -4.07 3.49 -13.43
CA ARG A 105 -4.09 4.54 -12.41
C ARG A 105 -5.21 5.57 -12.54
N GLY A 106 -5.81 5.71 -13.72
CA GLY A 106 -6.68 6.85 -14.04
C GLY A 106 -7.83 7.05 -13.07
N GLU A 107 -8.66 6.03 -12.87
CA GLU A 107 -9.79 6.11 -11.95
C GLU A 107 -9.37 6.17 -10.49
N VAL A 108 -8.32 5.42 -10.13
CA VAL A 108 -7.76 5.45 -8.77
C VAL A 108 -7.31 6.86 -8.43
N ARG A 109 -6.56 7.50 -9.34
CA ARG A 109 -6.08 8.86 -9.13
C ARG A 109 -7.22 9.87 -9.00
N ARG A 110 -8.23 9.79 -9.85
CA ARG A 110 -9.38 10.69 -9.78
C ARG A 110 -10.10 10.57 -8.44
N ARG A 111 -10.32 9.35 -7.96
CA ARG A 111 -10.99 9.13 -6.67
C ARG A 111 -10.15 9.58 -5.49
N ALA A 112 -8.84 9.30 -5.52
CA ALA A 112 -7.94 9.76 -4.47
C ALA A 112 -7.92 11.29 -4.39
N LEU A 113 -7.82 11.97 -5.53
CA LEU A 113 -7.85 13.43 -5.58
C LEU A 113 -9.17 14.01 -5.06
N ALA A 114 -10.30 13.38 -5.41
CA ALA A 114 -11.61 13.82 -4.93
C ALA A 114 -11.72 13.71 -3.41
N LEU A 115 -11.19 12.65 -2.82
CA LEU A 115 -11.20 12.46 -1.37
C LEU A 115 -10.26 13.42 -0.64
N ALA A 116 -9.20 13.86 -1.31
CA ALA A 116 -8.18 14.74 -0.73
C ALA A 116 -8.59 16.22 -0.71
N LEU A 117 -9.69 16.58 -1.35
CA LEU A 117 -10.17 17.99 -1.42
C LEU A 117 -10.92 18.42 -0.17
#